data_30f698988ac6b231f67a6dd7f1697c10
#
_entry.id   30f698988ac6b231f67a6dd7f1697c10
#
_cell.length_a   1.000
_cell.length_b   1.000
_cell.length_c   1.000
_cell.angle_alpha   90.00
_cell.angle_beta   90.00
_cell.angle_gamma   90.00
#
_symmetry.space_group_name_H-M   'P 1'
#
loop_
_entity.id
_entity.type
_entity.pdbx_description
1 polymer ?
#
loop_
_entity_poly.entity_id
_entity_poly.type
_entity_poly.pdbx_seq_one_letter_code
_entity_poly.pdbx_strand_id
1 'polypeptide(L)'
;LRKESQEIGYFQRSLDLPHNNHVEDGFNIDVGMMQPEEAKEYYLDLAQFWTDPNPAPRIVEHEGIRVVRDDDLVGSKVRGGDCLISSLPKHIDTIVYVQPRTGLAGVSILDVAKRHNKAVRLFMPSSKKISHHQACCIEQGAEASFHRIAAMPNLNKIAKEWADKNPNAFFVPLGLKHKLVTAGMVKVASKIKEPEVVYVATSTGVLTRSLQIAWPNAEFVSVAVSRNMKAGELGRAKVISEPRAFTAHESK
;
A
#
# COMPACT_ATOMS: atom_id res chain seq x y z
N LEU A 1 -20.24 14.11 -24.52
CA LEU A 1 -18.93 14.25 -25.19
C LEU A 1 -17.98 15.22 -24.43
N ARG A 2 -18.44 16.39 -23.95
CA ARG A 2 -17.60 17.33 -23.18
C ARG A 2 -17.31 16.89 -21.74
N LYS A 3 -18.20 16.10 -21.08
CA LYS A 3 -17.97 15.59 -19.73
C LYS A 3 -16.93 14.46 -19.71
N GLU A 4 -17.01 13.52 -20.66
CA GLU A 4 -16.04 12.42 -20.75
C GLU A 4 -14.60 12.92 -21.02
N SER A 5 -14.43 13.97 -21.84
CA SER A 5 -13.11 14.53 -22.12
C SER A 5 -12.51 15.28 -20.91
N GLN A 6 -13.35 15.86 -20.03
CA GLN A 6 -12.88 16.48 -18.79
C GLN A 6 -12.48 15.43 -17.73
N GLU A 7 -13.24 14.33 -17.63
CA GLU A 7 -12.92 13.21 -16.71
C GLU A 7 -11.61 12.54 -17.09
N ILE A 8 -11.39 12.24 -18.38
CA ILE A 8 -10.13 11.69 -18.88
C ILE A 8 -8.96 12.64 -18.61
N GLY A 9 -9.15 13.95 -18.83
CA GLY A 9 -8.12 14.97 -18.59
C GLY A 9 -7.70 15.10 -17.12
N TYR A 10 -8.61 14.88 -16.17
CA TYR A 10 -8.31 14.96 -14.73
C TYR A 10 -7.56 13.72 -14.25
N PHE A 11 -7.94 12.54 -14.72
CA PHE A 11 -7.23 11.28 -14.45
C PHE A 11 -5.83 11.28 -15.06
N GLN A 12 -5.70 11.75 -16.30
CA GLN A 12 -4.40 11.89 -16.97
C GLN A 12 -3.48 12.83 -16.18
N ARG A 13 -3.96 13.98 -15.70
CA ARG A 13 -3.16 14.93 -14.91
C ARG A 13 -2.69 14.38 -13.57
N SER A 14 -3.42 13.44 -12.96
CA SER A 14 -2.98 12.79 -11.71
C SER A 14 -1.91 11.72 -11.93
N LEU A 15 -1.81 11.21 -13.17
CA LEU A 15 -0.85 10.18 -13.59
C LEU A 15 0.31 10.76 -14.41
N ASP A 16 0.14 11.96 -14.99
CA ASP A 16 1.18 12.72 -15.71
C ASP A 16 2.23 13.34 -14.77
N LEU A 17 2.42 12.77 -13.60
CA LEU A 17 3.63 13.02 -12.84
C LEU A 17 4.81 12.50 -13.68
N PRO A 18 5.84 13.32 -13.90
CA PRO A 18 6.99 12.91 -14.69
C PRO A 18 7.49 11.57 -14.18
N HIS A 19 7.81 10.66 -15.10
CA HIS A 19 8.43 9.34 -14.81
C HIS A 19 9.76 9.43 -14.04
N ASN A 20 10.09 10.62 -13.54
CA ASN A 20 11.33 10.96 -12.88
C ASN A 20 11.18 11.21 -11.38
N ASN A 21 11.74 10.29 -10.65
CA ASN A 21 12.64 10.50 -9.53
C ASN A 21 12.13 10.66 -8.11
N HIS A 22 10.87 10.76 -7.76
CA HIS A 22 10.49 10.92 -6.36
C HIS A 22 9.26 10.13 -5.95
N VAL A 23 9.31 8.81 -6.14
CA VAL A 23 8.27 7.89 -5.65
C VAL A 23 8.18 7.92 -4.11
N GLU A 24 9.25 8.32 -3.42
CA GLU A 24 9.22 8.59 -1.98
C GLU A 24 8.44 9.87 -1.66
N ASP A 25 8.44 10.86 -2.55
CA ASP A 25 7.78 12.14 -2.35
C ASP A 25 6.26 12.05 -2.48
N GLY A 26 5.73 11.11 -3.24
CA GLY A 26 4.29 10.89 -3.35
C GLY A 26 3.61 10.40 -2.06
N PHE A 27 4.37 9.85 -1.11
CA PHE A 27 3.87 9.47 0.22
C PHE A 27 4.05 10.60 1.23
N ASN A 28 5.03 11.45 1.03
CA ASN A 28 5.36 12.59 1.87
C ASN A 28 4.84 13.91 1.31
N ILE A 29 3.99 13.90 0.27
CA ILE A 29 3.41 15.15 -0.23
C ILE A 29 2.89 15.91 0.97
N ASP A 30 3.51 17.03 1.24
CA ASP A 30 3.06 18.23 1.95
C ASP A 30 1.82 18.14 2.86
N VAL A 31 1.39 16.92 3.21
CA VAL A 31 0.35 16.67 4.22
C VAL A 31 0.75 17.27 5.56
N GLY A 32 2.05 17.44 5.80
CA GLY A 32 2.56 18.18 6.95
C GLY A 32 2.33 19.69 6.88
N MET A 33 2.01 20.24 5.71
CA MET A 33 1.68 21.66 5.50
C MET A 33 0.17 21.89 5.28
N MET A 34 -0.61 20.84 4.97
CA MET A 34 -2.06 20.91 4.86
C MET A 34 -2.71 20.79 6.23
N GLN A 35 -3.84 21.50 6.42
CA GLN A 35 -4.70 21.24 7.57
C GLN A 35 -5.27 19.80 7.45
N PRO A 36 -5.56 19.12 8.59
CA PRO A 36 -6.02 17.73 8.56
C PRO A 36 -7.24 17.49 7.67
N GLU A 37 -8.19 18.42 7.68
CA GLU A 37 -9.41 18.38 6.88
C GLU A 37 -9.10 18.51 5.39
N GLU A 38 -8.21 19.44 5.00
CA GLU A 38 -7.76 19.64 3.61
C GLU A 38 -7.05 18.39 3.09
N ALA A 39 -6.20 17.77 3.91
CA ALA A 39 -5.54 16.52 3.55
C ALA A 39 -6.55 15.40 3.31
N LYS A 40 -7.57 15.29 4.15
CA LYS A 40 -8.65 14.30 4.00
C LYS A 40 -9.42 14.53 2.70
N GLU A 41 -9.84 15.77 2.43
CA GLU A 41 -10.55 16.14 1.20
C GLU A 41 -9.72 15.84 -0.03
N TYR A 42 -8.44 16.21 -0.04
CA TYR A 42 -7.51 15.91 -1.14
C TYR A 42 -7.46 14.42 -1.48
N TYR A 43 -7.32 13.55 -0.47
CA TYR A 43 -7.26 12.11 -0.72
C TYR A 43 -8.61 11.52 -1.10
N LEU A 44 -9.73 12.04 -0.59
CA LEU A 44 -11.06 11.63 -1.02
C LEU A 44 -11.33 12.03 -2.48
N ASP A 45 -10.87 13.20 -2.91
CA ASP A 45 -10.97 13.65 -4.30
C ASP A 45 -10.15 12.75 -5.23
N LEU A 46 -8.92 12.40 -4.85
CA LEU A 46 -8.11 11.45 -5.62
C LEU A 46 -8.79 10.10 -5.85
N ALA A 47 -9.62 9.64 -4.93
CA ALA A 47 -10.35 8.38 -5.02
C ALA A 47 -11.83 8.57 -5.40
N GLN A 48 -12.27 9.76 -5.85
CA GLN A 48 -13.68 10.08 -6.04
C GLN A 48 -14.42 9.09 -6.95
N PHE A 49 -13.81 8.68 -8.05
CA PHE A 49 -14.39 7.76 -9.04
C PHE A 49 -14.14 6.28 -8.74
N TRP A 50 -13.32 5.98 -7.75
CA TRP A 50 -13.06 4.61 -7.36
C TRP A 50 -14.07 4.13 -6.30
N THR A 51 -14.55 2.92 -6.47
CA THR A 51 -15.37 2.22 -5.48
C THR A 51 -14.66 0.96 -5.06
N ASP A 52 -14.53 0.73 -3.75
CA ASP A 52 -13.94 -0.49 -3.23
C ASP A 52 -14.78 -1.71 -3.65
N PRO A 53 -14.22 -2.63 -4.46
CA PRO A 53 -14.94 -3.84 -4.89
C PRO A 53 -15.05 -4.89 -3.78
N ASN A 54 -14.31 -4.70 -2.69
CA ASN A 54 -14.34 -5.64 -1.57
C ASN A 54 -15.51 -5.33 -0.62
N PRO A 55 -15.99 -6.33 0.15
CA PRO A 55 -16.98 -6.10 1.20
C PRO A 55 -16.51 -5.01 2.18
N ALA A 56 -17.45 -4.30 2.78
CA ALA A 56 -17.12 -3.34 3.83
C ALA A 56 -16.34 -4.02 4.97
N PRO A 57 -15.39 -3.31 5.61
CA PRO A 57 -14.67 -3.88 6.73
C PRO A 57 -15.62 -4.34 7.82
N ARG A 58 -15.47 -5.58 8.26
CA ARG A 58 -16.28 -6.13 9.35
C ARG A 58 -15.73 -5.61 10.69
N ILE A 59 -16.58 -5.03 11.49
CA ILE A 59 -16.21 -4.56 12.83
C ILE A 59 -16.80 -5.54 13.84
N VAL A 60 -15.96 -6.09 14.69
CA VAL A 60 -16.36 -6.94 15.83
C VAL A 60 -15.93 -6.28 17.13
N GLU A 61 -16.73 -6.44 18.15
CA GLU A 61 -16.41 -5.97 19.50
C GLU A 61 -15.94 -7.16 20.35
N HIS A 62 -14.84 -6.97 21.06
CA HIS A 62 -14.31 -7.92 22.01
C HIS A 62 -13.79 -7.16 23.24
N GLU A 63 -14.35 -7.44 24.40
CA GLU A 63 -13.96 -6.81 25.68
C GLU A 63 -13.93 -5.26 25.62
N GLY A 64 -14.92 -4.65 24.96
CA GLY A 64 -15.00 -3.21 24.80
C GLY A 64 -14.07 -2.61 23.74
N ILE A 65 -13.28 -3.44 23.04
CA ILE A 65 -12.40 -3.05 21.94
C ILE A 65 -13.08 -3.38 20.62
N ARG A 66 -13.19 -2.39 19.73
CA ARG A 66 -13.68 -2.60 18.37
C ARG A 66 -12.51 -2.99 17.46
N VAL A 67 -12.57 -4.17 16.87
CA VAL A 67 -11.56 -4.70 15.96
C VAL A 67 -12.10 -4.62 14.54
N VAL A 68 -11.38 -3.90 13.68
CA VAL A 68 -11.65 -3.88 12.23
C VAL A 68 -11.00 -5.12 11.63
N ARG A 69 -11.83 -6.02 11.10
CA ARG A 69 -11.43 -7.31 10.54
C ARG A 69 -11.35 -7.20 9.02
N ASP A 70 -10.14 -7.31 8.49
CA ASP A 70 -9.83 -7.42 7.06
C ASP A 70 -9.05 -8.73 6.76
N ASP A 71 -9.09 -9.67 7.66
CA ASP A 71 -8.47 -10.99 7.54
C ASP A 71 -9.24 -11.95 6.62
N ASP A 72 -10.45 -11.58 6.23
CA ASP A 72 -11.18 -12.22 5.12
C ASP A 72 -10.60 -11.83 3.73
N LEU A 73 -9.75 -10.81 3.69
CA LEU A 73 -9.01 -10.36 2.52
C LEU A 73 -7.53 -10.78 2.64
N VAL A 74 -6.80 -10.71 1.54
CA VAL A 74 -5.35 -10.92 1.54
C VAL A 74 -4.62 -9.67 2.09
N GLY A 75 -5.04 -9.23 3.27
CA GLY A 75 -4.54 -8.06 3.98
C GLY A 75 -5.15 -6.73 3.54
N SER A 76 -5.08 -5.73 4.41
CA SER A 76 -5.66 -4.38 4.19
C SER A 76 -5.14 -3.65 2.94
N LYS A 77 -3.97 -4.04 2.41
CA LYS A 77 -3.39 -3.43 1.21
C LYS A 77 -4.16 -3.73 -0.09
N VAL A 78 -5.00 -4.76 -0.11
CA VAL A 78 -5.88 -5.08 -1.25
C VAL A 78 -6.73 -3.88 -1.63
N ARG A 79 -7.31 -3.17 -0.65
CA ARG A 79 -8.20 -2.02 -0.89
C ARG A 79 -7.47 -0.87 -1.57
N GLY A 80 -6.39 -0.39 -0.96
CA GLY A 80 -5.58 0.68 -1.56
C GLY A 80 -4.87 0.24 -2.86
N GLY A 81 -4.44 -1.01 -2.92
CA GLY A 81 -3.87 -1.61 -4.14
C GLY A 81 -4.84 -1.62 -5.31
N ASP A 82 -6.12 -1.91 -5.03
CA ASP A 82 -7.18 -1.86 -6.03
C ASP A 82 -7.42 -0.43 -6.55
N CYS A 83 -7.48 0.56 -5.66
CA CYS A 83 -7.57 1.96 -6.05
C CYS A 83 -6.43 2.39 -6.98
N LEU A 84 -5.20 1.94 -6.71
CA LEU A 84 -4.05 2.21 -7.59
C LEU A 84 -4.17 1.47 -8.92
N ILE A 85 -4.32 0.14 -8.89
CA ILE A 85 -4.19 -0.70 -10.09
C ILE A 85 -5.36 -0.47 -11.05
N SER A 86 -6.57 -0.24 -10.55
CA SER A 86 -7.74 0.12 -11.38
C SER A 86 -7.58 1.46 -12.09
N SER A 87 -6.78 2.36 -11.52
CA SER A 87 -6.55 3.71 -12.06
C SER A 87 -5.41 3.77 -13.08
N LEU A 88 -4.68 2.68 -13.29
CA LEU A 88 -3.57 2.66 -14.25
C LEU A 88 -4.06 2.74 -15.69
N PRO A 89 -3.29 3.39 -16.58
CA PRO A 89 -3.59 3.42 -18.02
C PRO A 89 -3.76 2.02 -18.60
N LYS A 90 -4.62 1.88 -19.61
CA LYS A 90 -4.94 0.58 -20.23
C LYS A 90 -3.73 -0.13 -20.82
N HIS A 91 -2.72 0.62 -21.30
CA HIS A 91 -1.50 0.04 -21.85
C HIS A 91 -0.60 -0.61 -20.80
N ILE A 92 -0.77 -0.29 -19.52
CA ILE A 92 -0.05 -0.97 -18.44
C ILE A 92 -0.67 -2.36 -18.24
N ASP A 93 0.06 -3.39 -18.56
CA ASP A 93 -0.33 -4.79 -18.43
C ASP A 93 0.45 -5.56 -17.36
N THR A 94 1.56 -5.01 -16.89
CA THR A 94 2.47 -5.66 -15.94
C THR A 94 2.72 -4.80 -14.72
N ILE A 95 2.44 -5.37 -13.55
CA ILE A 95 2.76 -4.76 -12.25
C ILE A 95 4.10 -5.30 -11.75
N VAL A 96 5.03 -4.40 -11.44
CA VAL A 96 6.36 -4.74 -10.93
C VAL A 96 6.44 -4.41 -9.45
N TYR A 97 6.87 -5.37 -8.65
CA TYR A 97 7.02 -5.18 -7.21
C TYR A 97 8.23 -5.92 -6.66
N VAL A 98 8.80 -5.40 -5.57
CA VAL A 98 9.85 -6.09 -4.81
C VAL A 98 9.20 -6.80 -3.63
N GLN A 99 9.15 -8.14 -3.68
CA GLN A 99 8.61 -8.95 -2.60
C GLN A 99 9.72 -9.33 -1.60
N PRO A 100 9.68 -8.78 -0.39
CA PRO A 100 10.54 -9.24 0.69
C PRO A 100 10.30 -10.71 1.05
N ARG A 101 11.15 -11.26 1.91
CA ARG A 101 10.94 -12.62 2.43
C ARG A 101 9.66 -12.77 3.25
N THR A 102 9.27 -11.71 3.95
CA THR A 102 8.07 -11.64 4.80
C THR A 102 7.18 -10.51 4.37
N GLY A 103 5.87 -10.68 4.55
CA GLY A 103 4.85 -9.70 4.25
C GLY A 103 3.91 -10.08 3.11
N LEU A 104 2.65 -9.68 3.23
CA LEU A 104 1.55 -10.06 2.33
C LEU A 104 1.37 -9.12 1.13
N ALA A 105 2.23 -8.11 0.97
CA ALA A 105 2.02 -7.09 -0.07
C ALA A 105 2.04 -7.66 -1.49
N GLY A 106 2.97 -8.59 -1.79
CA GLY A 106 3.01 -9.25 -3.11
C GLY A 106 1.77 -10.08 -3.39
N VAL A 107 1.29 -10.82 -2.38
CA VAL A 107 0.06 -11.62 -2.50
C VAL A 107 -1.15 -10.72 -2.70
N SER A 108 -1.22 -9.60 -1.98
CA SER A 108 -2.27 -8.59 -2.18
C SER A 108 -2.25 -7.98 -3.58
N ILE A 109 -1.05 -7.68 -4.10
CA ILE A 109 -0.89 -7.16 -5.47
C ILE A 109 -1.34 -8.20 -6.51
N LEU A 110 -1.00 -9.48 -6.32
CA LEU A 110 -1.43 -10.56 -7.21
C LEU A 110 -2.94 -10.72 -7.26
N ASP A 111 -3.60 -10.70 -6.11
CA ASP A 111 -5.06 -10.78 -6.03
C ASP A 111 -5.73 -9.61 -6.79
N VAL A 112 -5.24 -8.39 -6.58
CA VAL A 112 -5.78 -7.21 -7.27
C VAL A 112 -5.45 -7.24 -8.77
N ALA A 113 -4.20 -7.52 -9.14
CA ALA A 113 -3.76 -7.54 -10.53
C ALA A 113 -4.56 -8.56 -11.37
N LYS A 114 -4.85 -9.72 -10.80
CA LYS A 114 -5.69 -10.74 -11.42
C LYS A 114 -7.09 -10.22 -11.72
N ARG A 115 -7.70 -9.45 -10.83
CA ARG A 115 -9.02 -8.82 -11.06
C ARG A 115 -9.01 -7.84 -12.23
N HIS A 116 -7.89 -7.19 -12.46
CA HIS A 116 -7.70 -6.21 -13.54
C HIS A 116 -6.97 -6.77 -14.77
N ASN A 117 -6.85 -8.10 -14.90
CA ASN A 117 -6.19 -8.78 -16.02
C ASN A 117 -4.75 -8.29 -16.28
N LYS A 118 -4.00 -8.07 -15.20
CA LYS A 118 -2.60 -7.63 -15.26
C LYS A 118 -1.66 -8.72 -14.75
N ALA A 119 -0.54 -8.88 -15.44
CA ALA A 119 0.55 -9.74 -14.98
C ALA A 119 1.30 -9.11 -13.79
N VAL A 120 1.95 -9.94 -12.98
CA VAL A 120 2.78 -9.47 -11.87
C VAL A 120 4.17 -10.04 -11.98
N ARG A 121 5.17 -9.15 -12.02
CA ARG A 121 6.58 -9.48 -11.97
C ARG A 121 7.17 -9.12 -10.61
N LEU A 122 7.70 -10.11 -9.92
CA LEU A 122 8.27 -9.95 -8.59
C LEU A 122 9.80 -10.09 -8.60
N PHE A 123 10.45 -9.12 -8.02
CA PHE A 123 11.88 -9.16 -7.71
C PHE A 123 12.03 -9.58 -6.26
N MET A 124 12.74 -10.68 -6.02
CA MET A 124 12.85 -11.30 -4.70
C MET A 124 14.31 -11.43 -4.25
N PRO A 125 14.62 -11.18 -2.96
CA PRO A 125 15.95 -11.49 -2.44
C PRO A 125 16.18 -13.00 -2.41
N SER A 126 17.32 -13.45 -2.93
CA SER A 126 17.74 -14.85 -2.87
C SER A 126 18.07 -15.28 -1.46
N SER A 127 17.72 -16.49 -1.10
CA SER A 127 18.12 -17.15 0.13
C SER A 127 18.23 -18.66 -0.09
N LYS A 128 18.81 -19.38 0.89
CA LYS A 128 18.94 -20.85 0.83
C LYS A 128 17.59 -21.57 0.75
N LYS A 129 16.55 -20.97 1.35
CA LYS A 129 15.17 -21.47 1.30
C LYS A 129 14.25 -20.33 0.91
N ILE A 130 13.33 -20.58 0.01
CA ILE A 130 12.23 -19.67 -0.31
C ILE A 130 11.33 -19.55 0.91
N SER A 131 10.92 -18.33 1.27
CA SER A 131 9.99 -18.12 2.37
C SER A 131 8.56 -18.50 1.97
N HIS A 132 7.71 -18.76 2.96
CA HIS A 132 6.30 -19.06 2.71
C HIS A 132 5.61 -17.98 1.87
N HIS A 133 5.79 -16.71 2.22
CA HIS A 133 5.19 -15.59 1.46
C HIS A 133 5.70 -15.50 0.01
N GLN A 134 6.98 -15.79 -0.24
CA GLN A 134 7.52 -15.85 -1.61
C GLN A 134 6.94 -17.04 -2.38
N ALA A 135 6.83 -18.21 -1.73
CA ALA A 135 6.23 -19.40 -2.34
C ALA A 135 4.77 -19.14 -2.71
N CYS A 136 3.97 -18.59 -1.81
CA CYS A 136 2.58 -18.21 -2.11
C CYS A 136 2.44 -17.29 -3.33
N CYS A 137 3.36 -16.33 -3.51
CA CYS A 137 3.33 -15.47 -4.70
C CYS A 137 3.59 -16.26 -5.99
N ILE A 138 4.55 -17.18 -5.97
CA ILE A 138 4.88 -18.01 -7.14
C ILE A 138 3.72 -18.94 -7.47
N GLU A 139 3.14 -19.60 -6.47
CA GLU A 139 2.00 -20.50 -6.62
C GLU A 139 0.76 -19.78 -7.19
N GLN A 140 0.62 -18.49 -6.91
CA GLN A 140 -0.45 -17.65 -7.48
C GLN A 140 -0.14 -17.11 -8.88
N GLY A 141 0.99 -17.49 -9.48
CA GLY A 141 1.33 -17.19 -10.86
C GLY A 141 2.18 -15.94 -11.06
N ALA A 142 2.87 -15.44 -10.03
CA ALA A 142 3.82 -14.36 -10.21
C ALA A 142 5.02 -14.80 -11.05
N GLU A 143 5.45 -13.96 -11.98
CA GLU A 143 6.75 -14.08 -12.62
C GLU A 143 7.83 -13.63 -11.62
N ALA A 144 8.58 -14.56 -11.06
CA ALA A 144 9.55 -14.27 -10.01
C ALA A 144 10.99 -14.33 -10.51
N SER A 145 11.80 -13.36 -10.12
CA SER A 145 13.24 -13.36 -10.29
C SER A 145 13.96 -13.21 -8.96
N PHE A 146 14.99 -14.03 -8.72
CA PHE A 146 15.74 -14.05 -7.47
C PHE A 146 17.11 -13.38 -7.64
N HIS A 147 17.41 -12.47 -6.73
CA HIS A 147 18.63 -11.67 -6.78
C HIS A 147 19.45 -11.79 -5.51
N ARG A 148 20.74 -11.99 -5.64
CA ARG A 148 21.69 -11.83 -4.52
C ARG A 148 21.93 -10.35 -4.30
N ILE A 149 21.54 -9.84 -3.14
CA ILE A 149 21.66 -8.43 -2.79
C ILE A 149 22.19 -8.27 -1.37
N ALA A 150 22.91 -7.17 -1.15
CA ALA A 150 23.35 -6.76 0.18
C ALA A 150 22.24 -6.04 0.96
N ALA A 151 21.33 -5.31 0.27
CA ALA A 151 20.27 -4.52 0.89
C ALA A 151 19.06 -4.38 -0.04
N MET A 152 17.86 -4.27 0.55
CA MET A 152 16.59 -4.10 -0.17
C MET A 152 16.54 -2.87 -1.09
N PRO A 153 17.14 -1.71 -0.77
CA PRO A 153 17.20 -0.57 -1.69
C PRO A 153 17.80 -0.91 -3.04
N ASN A 154 18.83 -1.77 -3.08
CA ASN A 154 19.45 -2.19 -4.34
C ASN A 154 18.49 -2.98 -5.21
N LEU A 155 17.69 -3.85 -4.60
CA LEU A 155 16.68 -4.63 -5.33
C LEU A 155 15.55 -3.74 -5.84
N ASN A 156 15.12 -2.74 -5.05
CA ASN A 156 14.15 -1.74 -5.51
C ASN A 156 14.65 -0.98 -6.73
N LYS A 157 15.93 -0.59 -6.74
CA LYS A 157 16.55 0.08 -7.89
C LYS A 157 16.50 -0.80 -9.13
N ILE A 158 16.92 -2.08 -9.01
CA ILE A 158 16.91 -3.05 -10.12
C ILE A 158 15.48 -3.23 -10.67
N ALA A 159 14.50 -3.40 -9.79
CA ALA A 159 13.11 -3.59 -10.20
C ALA A 159 12.54 -2.34 -10.90
N LYS A 160 12.85 -1.15 -10.37
CA LYS A 160 12.45 0.11 -10.99
C LYS A 160 13.09 0.32 -12.35
N GLU A 161 14.39 0.09 -12.48
CA GLU A 161 15.11 0.20 -13.76
C GLU A 161 14.57 -0.78 -14.81
N TRP A 162 14.13 -1.97 -14.38
CA TRP A 162 13.46 -2.91 -15.26
C TRP A 162 12.12 -2.37 -15.74
N ALA A 163 11.30 -1.83 -14.83
CA ALA A 163 10.01 -1.24 -15.19
C ALA A 163 10.17 -0.03 -16.12
N ASP A 164 11.15 0.85 -15.86
CA ASP A 164 11.43 2.04 -16.68
C ASP A 164 11.82 1.68 -18.13
N LYS A 165 12.38 0.48 -18.36
CA LYS A 165 12.72 -0.03 -19.69
C LYS A 165 11.55 -0.74 -20.38
N ASN A 166 10.46 -0.98 -19.70
CA ASN A 166 9.28 -1.69 -20.21
C ASN A 166 8.07 -0.76 -20.15
N PRO A 167 7.66 -0.14 -21.26
CA PRO A 167 6.63 0.92 -21.25
C PRO A 167 5.24 0.44 -20.80
N ASN A 168 4.99 -0.88 -20.84
CA ASN A 168 3.74 -1.48 -20.35
C ASN A 168 3.82 -1.90 -18.88
N ALA A 169 4.92 -1.62 -18.19
CA ALA A 169 5.11 -2.00 -16.80
C ALA A 169 4.95 -0.80 -15.85
N PHE A 170 4.39 -1.06 -14.68
CA PHE A 170 4.27 -0.08 -13.60
C PHE A 170 4.96 -0.60 -12.34
N PHE A 171 5.94 0.16 -11.84
CA PHE A 171 6.62 -0.16 -10.58
C PHE A 171 5.83 0.33 -9.38
N VAL A 172 5.47 -0.60 -8.50
CA VAL A 172 4.83 -0.29 -7.22
C VAL A 172 5.91 -0.20 -6.13
N PRO A 173 6.00 0.93 -5.42
CA PRO A 173 6.99 1.10 -4.36
C PRO A 173 6.81 0.13 -3.19
N LEU A 174 7.91 -0.17 -2.50
CA LEU A 174 7.90 -1.05 -1.34
C LEU A 174 6.89 -0.57 -0.28
N GLY A 175 6.05 -1.50 0.17
CA GLY A 175 4.97 -1.21 1.12
C GLY A 175 3.76 -0.53 0.49
N LEU A 176 3.70 -0.42 -0.85
CA LEU A 176 2.67 0.29 -1.61
C LEU A 176 2.60 1.78 -1.23
N LYS A 177 3.74 2.41 -1.03
CA LYS A 177 3.83 3.85 -0.75
C LYS A 177 3.45 4.67 -1.99
N HIS A 178 2.16 4.86 -2.21
CA HIS A 178 1.62 5.59 -3.36
C HIS A 178 0.36 6.36 -2.95
N LYS A 179 0.18 7.58 -3.49
CA LYS A 179 -0.95 8.46 -3.15
C LYS A 179 -2.32 7.82 -3.38
N LEU A 180 -2.51 7.06 -4.46
CA LEU A 180 -3.77 6.37 -4.73
C LEU A 180 -4.03 5.21 -3.77
N VAL A 181 -2.99 4.55 -3.28
CA VAL A 181 -3.13 3.54 -2.21
C VAL A 181 -3.63 4.21 -0.93
N THR A 182 -3.01 5.33 -0.56
CA THR A 182 -3.46 6.14 0.59
C THR A 182 -4.90 6.62 0.38
N ALA A 183 -5.24 7.13 -0.80
CA ALA A 183 -6.57 7.62 -1.13
C ALA A 183 -7.66 6.54 -0.99
N GLY A 184 -7.42 5.35 -1.52
CA GLY A 184 -8.33 4.21 -1.36
C GLY A 184 -8.53 3.84 0.11
N MET A 185 -7.44 3.79 0.89
CA MET A 185 -7.50 3.49 2.33
C MET A 185 -8.25 4.58 3.10
N VAL A 186 -8.01 5.87 2.81
CA VAL A 186 -8.73 7.00 3.41
C VAL A 186 -10.21 6.92 3.09
N LYS A 187 -10.59 6.64 1.84
CA LYS A 187 -11.98 6.53 1.42
C LYS A 187 -12.73 5.42 2.14
N VAL A 188 -12.09 4.27 2.35
CA VAL A 188 -12.69 3.16 3.10
C VAL A 188 -12.81 3.49 4.59
N ALA A 189 -11.75 3.99 5.21
CA ALA A 189 -11.73 4.34 6.62
C ALA A 189 -12.72 5.48 6.95
N SER A 190 -12.91 6.43 6.04
CA SER A 190 -13.88 7.54 6.24
C SER A 190 -15.34 7.10 6.33
N LYS A 191 -15.67 5.87 5.93
CA LYS A 191 -17.00 5.27 6.10
C LYS A 191 -17.22 4.70 7.52
N ILE A 192 -16.17 4.58 8.30
CA ILE A 192 -16.20 4.08 9.68
C ILE A 192 -16.20 5.31 10.60
N LYS A 193 -17.07 5.29 11.61
CA LYS A 193 -17.10 6.37 12.61
C LYS A 193 -15.72 6.53 13.25
N GLU A 194 -15.20 7.74 13.26
CA GLU A 194 -13.92 8.07 13.86
C GLU A 194 -13.85 7.61 15.32
N PRO A 195 -12.85 6.80 15.69
CA PRO A 195 -12.66 6.37 17.08
C PRO A 195 -11.88 7.42 17.88
N GLU A 196 -11.91 7.33 19.20
CA GLU A 196 -11.07 8.17 20.06
C GLU A 196 -9.61 7.74 20.03
N VAL A 197 -9.37 6.42 20.08
CA VAL A 197 -8.02 5.83 20.09
C VAL A 197 -7.93 4.70 19.07
N VAL A 198 -6.82 4.65 18.34
CA VAL A 198 -6.51 3.63 17.33
C VAL A 198 -5.20 2.92 17.67
N TYR A 199 -5.28 1.61 17.82
CA TYR A 199 -4.09 0.75 17.86
C TYR A 199 -3.86 0.15 16.47
N VAL A 200 -2.66 0.29 15.95
CA VAL A 200 -2.32 -0.18 14.60
C VAL A 200 -0.94 -0.84 14.54
N ALA A 201 -0.89 -2.04 13.99
CA ALA A 201 0.38 -2.69 13.68
C ALA A 201 1.04 -1.98 12.49
N THR A 202 2.26 -1.50 12.67
CA THR A 202 2.92 -0.62 11.72
C THR A 202 4.27 -1.18 11.27
N SER A 203 4.47 -1.26 9.96
CA SER A 203 5.75 -1.62 9.33
C SER A 203 6.24 -0.52 8.40
N THR A 204 5.52 -0.24 7.29
CA THR A 204 5.90 0.81 6.32
C THR A 204 5.15 2.13 6.53
N GLY A 205 4.21 2.16 7.46
CA GLY A 205 3.44 3.35 7.82
C GLY A 205 2.27 3.69 6.91
N VAL A 206 2.09 3.02 5.77
CA VAL A 206 1.03 3.36 4.81
C VAL A 206 -0.36 3.30 5.45
N LEU A 207 -0.71 2.20 6.12
CA LEU A 207 -1.99 2.08 6.82
C LEU A 207 -2.12 3.14 7.91
N THR A 208 -1.12 3.27 8.79
CA THR A 208 -1.13 4.22 9.90
C THR A 208 -1.37 5.65 9.41
N ARG A 209 -0.63 6.08 8.38
CA ARG A 209 -0.77 7.42 7.81
C ARG A 209 -2.13 7.62 7.15
N SER A 210 -2.63 6.63 6.42
CA SER A 210 -3.96 6.70 5.81
C SER A 210 -5.07 6.84 6.84
N LEU A 211 -4.99 6.09 7.94
CA LEU A 211 -5.96 6.19 9.04
C LEU A 211 -5.87 7.54 9.76
N GLN A 212 -4.66 8.10 9.95
CA GLN A 212 -4.48 9.44 10.54
C GLN A 212 -5.11 10.54 9.69
N ILE A 213 -5.13 10.38 8.37
CA ILE A 213 -5.78 11.30 7.44
C ILE A 213 -7.30 11.13 7.51
N ALA A 214 -7.79 9.88 7.52
CA ALA A 214 -9.21 9.58 7.59
C ALA A 214 -9.85 10.04 8.93
N TRP A 215 -9.09 9.93 10.02
CA TRP A 215 -9.51 10.21 11.39
C TRP A 215 -8.58 11.23 12.04
N PRO A 216 -8.74 12.53 11.71
CA PRO A 216 -7.80 13.58 12.10
C PRO A 216 -7.75 13.82 13.62
N ASN A 217 -8.83 13.56 14.35
CA ASN A 217 -8.94 13.83 15.79
C ASN A 217 -8.59 12.61 16.65
N ALA A 218 -8.47 11.41 16.07
CA ALA A 218 -8.15 10.20 16.81
C ALA A 218 -6.71 10.21 17.34
N GLU A 219 -6.50 9.67 18.55
CA GLU A 219 -5.16 9.32 19.03
C GLU A 219 -4.68 8.02 18.38
N PHE A 220 -3.38 7.96 18.06
CA PHE A 220 -2.78 6.78 17.43
C PHE A 220 -1.68 6.18 18.29
N VAL A 221 -1.76 4.87 18.47
CA VAL A 221 -0.72 4.03 19.08
C VAL A 221 -0.25 3.02 18.03
N SER A 222 0.97 3.19 17.57
CA SER A 222 1.62 2.30 16.61
C SER A 222 2.41 1.21 17.31
N VAL A 223 2.08 -0.04 17.01
CA VAL A 223 2.89 -1.19 17.40
C VAL A 223 3.87 -1.49 16.27
N ALA A 224 5.15 -1.25 16.49
CA ALA A 224 6.19 -1.51 15.49
C ALA A 224 6.45 -3.01 15.40
N VAL A 225 6.17 -3.63 14.23
CA VAL A 225 6.15 -5.09 14.11
C VAL A 225 7.32 -5.70 13.33
N SER A 226 8.13 -4.95 12.62
CA SER A 226 9.22 -5.55 11.82
C SER A 226 10.57 -4.86 11.97
N ARG A 227 10.58 -3.60 12.28
CA ARG A 227 11.77 -2.76 12.39
C ARG A 227 11.46 -1.46 13.13
N ASN A 228 12.51 -0.73 13.49
CA ASN A 228 12.34 0.61 13.98
C ASN A 228 11.72 1.52 12.91
N MET A 229 10.76 2.32 13.31
CA MET A 229 10.00 3.22 12.46
C MET A 229 10.71 4.55 12.29
N LYS A 230 10.63 5.12 11.09
CA LYS A 230 11.04 6.50 10.84
C LYS A 230 9.89 7.46 11.16
N ALA A 231 10.21 8.70 11.52
CA ALA A 231 9.23 9.73 11.88
C ALA A 231 8.14 9.91 10.81
N GLY A 232 8.48 9.96 9.52
CA GLY A 232 7.53 10.09 8.42
C GLY A 232 6.58 8.89 8.25
N GLU A 233 6.95 7.71 8.77
CA GLU A 233 6.11 6.51 8.76
C GLU A 233 5.12 6.48 9.93
N LEU A 234 5.47 7.12 11.04
CA LEU A 234 4.65 7.20 12.25
C LEU A 234 3.61 8.32 12.19
N GLY A 235 3.96 9.44 11.56
CA GLY A 235 3.17 10.66 11.68
C GLY A 235 3.05 11.09 13.14
N ARG A 236 1.82 11.29 13.64
CA ARG A 236 1.54 11.69 15.03
C ARG A 236 1.37 10.51 16.01
N ALA A 237 1.61 9.27 15.57
CA ALA A 237 1.42 8.11 16.44
C ALA A 237 2.47 8.03 17.55
N LYS A 238 2.03 7.69 18.76
CA LYS A 238 2.89 7.20 19.84
C LYS A 238 3.33 5.77 19.48
N VAL A 239 4.56 5.39 19.80
CA VAL A 239 5.11 4.06 19.42
C VAL A 239 5.25 3.17 20.63
N ILE A 240 4.73 1.95 20.50
CA ILE A 240 5.11 0.80 21.32
C ILE A 240 5.97 -0.10 20.43
N SER A 241 7.20 -0.38 20.86
CA SER A 241 8.16 -1.13 20.06
C SER A 241 8.35 -2.53 20.62
N GLU A 242 7.95 -3.54 19.82
CA GLU A 242 8.27 -4.94 20.03
C GLU A 242 8.70 -5.62 18.70
N PRO A 243 9.71 -5.07 17.98
CA PRO A 243 10.05 -5.56 16.64
C PRO A 243 10.55 -7.01 16.62
N ARG A 244 11.01 -7.56 17.77
CA ARG A 244 11.50 -8.95 17.88
C ARG A 244 10.38 -9.96 18.06
N ALA A 245 9.25 -9.59 18.62
CA ALA A 245 8.12 -10.48 18.86
C ALA A 245 7.53 -11.00 17.55
N PHE A 246 7.43 -10.13 16.53
CA PHE A 246 6.88 -10.50 15.22
C PHE A 246 7.75 -11.52 14.48
N THR A 247 9.06 -11.31 14.44
CA THR A 247 9.99 -12.25 13.80
C THR A 247 10.10 -13.59 14.52
N ALA A 248 9.90 -13.63 15.84
CA ALA A 248 9.90 -14.87 16.61
C ALA A 248 8.67 -15.74 16.35
N HIS A 249 7.51 -15.15 16.06
CA HIS A 249 6.28 -15.88 15.73
C HIS A 249 6.26 -16.41 14.30
N GLU A 250 6.90 -15.75 13.34
CA GLU A 250 7.01 -16.25 11.96
C GLU A 250 8.06 -17.35 11.79
N SER A 251 8.94 -17.55 12.76
CA SER A 251 9.99 -18.57 12.70
C SER A 251 9.57 -19.91 13.33
N LYS A 252 8.35 -20.04 13.80
CA LYS A 252 7.72 -21.26 14.31
C LYS A 252 6.64 -21.75 13.35
#